data_7baf9d0ba73189bd4e17ab49375ddcab
#
_entry.id   7baf9d0ba73189bd4e17ab49375ddcab
#
_cell.length_a   1.000
_cell.length_b   1.000
_cell.length_c   1.000
_cell.angle_alpha   90.00
_cell.angle_beta   90.00
_cell.angle_gamma   90.00
#
_symmetry.space_group_name_H-M   'P 1'
#
loop_
_entity.id
_entity.type
_entity.pdbx_description
1 polymer ?
#
loop_
_entity_poly.entity_id
_entity_poly.type
_entity_poly.pdbx_seq_one_letter_code
_entity_poly.pdbx_strand_id
1 'polypeptide(L)'
;MGNVSWAVKGVPVYLMLIIYLPAGLLGLFLLRDHSAVEFLCILLLFCVVYFLSFNFFSRTYLLLVDRLRGLFSVSRQGWVLLSLLALATYIATLAYAAWIADTVPLFVALEGGSLMDIAHSRSQFLAGLSGYESLLRYAVFILGRSIMPLLLVAAFLLKARSRYWLLLLLLALSMLAMEKAAPIFVLLPLMFSYLVQRSWKMLVATSSMMLGCVVVLAFLAGGGNAKSSMPTGDDSAQVLIVPPGMPIQEAMGDPSRALLPYYLRKHFSEEQYQFDPNKLSAKFTLLLNRVGWVPYITAYDWLEFQRIVLDGELTLGRSISFVHLLFGEPKMQLEKMVYVYEYGASPGGEGASNTVFFVDAKLAFGWAGIVIYCLVFTFCAACIFTSGSQTLVVSSVVCFLVASVSSLTATLLSGGLFIYLILSLLLGRSDQAAWLSKGLSK
;
A
#
# COMPACT_ATOMS: atom_id res chain seq x y z
N MET A 1 -23.05 23.17 8.15
CA MET A 1 -22.06 22.10 7.88
C MET A 1 -22.59 21.22 6.77
N GLY A 2 -22.01 21.32 5.57
CA GLY A 2 -22.41 20.50 4.44
C GLY A 2 -22.09 19.03 4.74
N ASN A 3 -23.10 18.16 4.60
CA ASN A 3 -22.87 16.73 4.61
C ASN A 3 -21.80 16.41 3.58
N VAL A 4 -20.71 15.76 4.01
CA VAL A 4 -19.71 15.20 3.09
C VAL A 4 -20.48 14.39 2.06
N SER A 5 -20.32 14.74 0.79
CA SER A 5 -21.05 14.10 -0.32
C SER A 5 -20.88 12.57 -0.23
N TRP A 6 -21.94 11.83 -0.54
CA TRP A 6 -21.87 10.36 -0.65
C TRP A 6 -20.73 9.90 -1.55
N ALA A 7 -20.42 10.67 -2.61
CA ALA A 7 -19.29 10.40 -3.48
C ALA A 7 -17.96 10.37 -2.72
N VAL A 8 -17.73 11.28 -1.77
CA VAL A 8 -16.50 11.33 -0.97
C VAL A 8 -16.45 10.17 0.03
N LYS A 9 -17.59 9.82 0.64
CA LYS A 9 -17.66 8.68 1.57
C LYS A 9 -17.38 7.33 0.90
N GLY A 10 -17.71 7.21 -0.39
CA GLY A 10 -17.45 6.02 -1.21
C GLY A 10 -16.03 5.89 -1.73
N VAL A 11 -15.13 6.86 -1.51
CA VAL A 11 -13.76 6.86 -2.05
C VAL A 11 -13.00 5.55 -1.79
N PRO A 12 -13.02 4.94 -0.58
CA PRO A 12 -12.34 3.66 -0.36
C PRO A 12 -12.86 2.55 -1.28
N VAL A 13 -14.17 2.49 -1.47
CA VAL A 13 -14.81 1.50 -2.37
C VAL A 13 -14.47 1.80 -3.82
N TYR A 14 -14.52 3.07 -4.23
CA TYR A 14 -14.19 3.44 -5.61
C TYR A 14 -12.74 3.13 -5.97
N LEU A 15 -11.79 3.34 -5.05
CA LEU A 15 -10.40 2.95 -5.24
C LEU A 15 -10.27 1.43 -5.47
N MET A 16 -10.93 0.63 -4.63
CA MET A 16 -10.93 -0.83 -4.79
C MET A 16 -11.56 -1.26 -6.12
N LEU A 17 -12.70 -0.67 -6.48
CA LEU A 17 -13.38 -0.97 -7.73
C LEU A 17 -12.55 -0.57 -8.96
N ILE A 18 -11.90 0.59 -8.95
CA ILE A 18 -11.07 1.05 -10.07
C ILE A 18 -9.86 0.12 -10.27
N ILE A 19 -9.25 -0.34 -9.17
CA ILE A 19 -8.06 -1.21 -9.23
C ILE A 19 -8.44 -2.64 -9.63
N TYR A 20 -9.51 -3.18 -9.05
CA TYR A 20 -9.78 -4.61 -9.10
C TYR A 20 -10.89 -5.04 -10.05
N LEU A 21 -11.93 -4.22 -10.28
CA LEU A 21 -13.09 -4.65 -11.05
C LEU A 21 -12.75 -4.89 -12.53
N PRO A 22 -12.03 -3.99 -13.24
CA PRO A 22 -11.69 -4.22 -14.65
C PRO A 22 -10.82 -5.48 -14.83
N ALA A 23 -9.79 -5.63 -13.99
CA ALA A 23 -8.90 -6.79 -14.04
C ALA A 23 -9.61 -8.08 -13.61
N GLY A 24 -10.47 -8.02 -12.59
CA GLY A 24 -11.25 -9.17 -12.14
C GLY A 24 -12.24 -9.65 -13.19
N LEU A 25 -12.93 -8.74 -13.88
CA LEU A 25 -13.80 -9.09 -15.00
C LEU A 25 -13.00 -9.72 -16.17
N LEU A 26 -11.85 -9.12 -16.51
CA LEU A 26 -10.95 -9.68 -17.52
C LEU A 26 -10.44 -11.06 -17.09
N GLY A 27 -10.05 -11.23 -15.83
CA GLY A 27 -9.61 -12.51 -15.28
C GLY A 27 -10.68 -13.58 -15.34
N LEU A 28 -11.95 -13.24 -15.09
CA LEU A 28 -13.05 -14.16 -15.23
C LEU A 28 -13.18 -14.71 -16.67
N PHE A 29 -12.92 -13.89 -17.69
CA PHE A 29 -12.94 -14.33 -19.08
C PHE A 29 -11.71 -15.15 -19.48
N LEU A 30 -10.54 -14.82 -18.93
CA LEU A 30 -9.27 -15.45 -19.30
C LEU A 30 -9.03 -16.76 -18.54
N LEU A 31 -9.23 -16.76 -17.22
CA LEU A 31 -8.90 -17.89 -16.34
C LEU A 31 -10.05 -18.90 -16.25
N ARG A 32 -11.30 -18.42 -16.22
CA ARG A 32 -12.53 -19.24 -16.22
C ARG A 32 -12.58 -20.27 -15.11
N ASP A 33 -12.03 -19.96 -13.94
CA ASP A 33 -11.92 -20.88 -12.83
C ASP A 33 -12.67 -20.39 -11.58
N HIS A 34 -12.65 -21.22 -10.54
CA HIS A 34 -13.34 -20.96 -9.28
C HIS A 34 -12.78 -19.73 -8.56
N SER A 35 -11.45 -19.55 -8.55
CA SER A 35 -10.78 -18.47 -7.80
C SER A 35 -11.05 -17.10 -8.40
N ALA A 36 -11.22 -16.99 -9.74
CA ALA A 36 -11.62 -15.75 -10.39
C ALA A 36 -13.06 -15.33 -9.99
N VAL A 37 -13.99 -16.30 -9.93
CA VAL A 37 -15.35 -16.04 -9.45
C VAL A 37 -15.35 -15.68 -7.96
N GLU A 38 -14.62 -16.43 -7.15
CA GLU A 38 -14.50 -16.21 -5.70
C GLU A 38 -13.97 -14.80 -5.40
N PHE A 39 -12.95 -14.33 -6.12
CA PHE A 39 -12.43 -12.99 -5.97
C PHE A 39 -13.50 -11.91 -6.21
N LEU A 40 -14.29 -12.02 -7.26
CA LEU A 40 -15.37 -11.06 -7.54
C LEU A 40 -16.48 -11.11 -6.48
N CYS A 41 -16.81 -12.31 -5.96
CA CYS A 41 -17.75 -12.45 -4.83
C CYS A 41 -17.22 -11.76 -3.57
N ILE A 42 -15.92 -11.87 -3.27
CA ILE A 42 -15.27 -11.21 -2.15
C ILE A 42 -15.30 -9.69 -2.32
N LEU A 43 -14.98 -9.19 -3.51
CA LEU A 43 -15.03 -7.76 -3.83
C LEU A 43 -16.46 -7.19 -3.68
N LEU A 44 -17.47 -7.92 -4.15
CA LEU A 44 -18.87 -7.54 -3.98
C LEU A 44 -19.28 -7.54 -2.50
N LEU A 45 -18.89 -8.57 -1.75
CA LEU A 45 -19.15 -8.66 -0.31
C LEU A 45 -18.53 -7.48 0.44
N PHE A 46 -17.29 -7.10 0.12
CA PHE A 46 -16.66 -5.90 0.67
C PHE A 46 -17.52 -4.64 0.40
N CYS A 47 -17.97 -4.42 -0.83
CA CYS A 47 -18.82 -3.27 -1.17
C CYS A 47 -20.12 -3.26 -0.36
N VAL A 48 -20.79 -4.40 -0.26
CA VAL A 48 -22.06 -4.54 0.49
C VAL A 48 -21.84 -4.26 1.97
N VAL A 49 -20.85 -4.91 2.59
CA VAL A 49 -20.55 -4.71 4.03
C VAL A 49 -20.18 -3.25 4.30
N TYR A 50 -19.37 -2.63 3.45
CA TYR A 50 -18.98 -1.23 3.60
C TYR A 50 -20.19 -0.30 3.62
N PHE A 51 -21.04 -0.34 2.59
CA PHE A 51 -22.17 0.58 2.50
C PHE A 51 -23.26 0.33 3.55
N LEU A 52 -23.51 -0.91 3.94
CA LEU A 52 -24.49 -1.23 4.98
C LEU A 52 -24.00 -0.78 6.37
N SER A 53 -22.73 -0.99 6.69
CA SER A 53 -22.21 -0.70 8.04
C SER A 53 -21.75 0.75 8.22
N PHE A 54 -21.43 1.48 7.15
CA PHE A 54 -20.88 2.84 7.21
C PHE A 54 -21.76 3.82 8.01
N ASN A 55 -23.08 3.83 7.77
CA ASN A 55 -24.00 4.74 8.48
C ASN A 55 -24.13 4.37 9.96
N PHE A 56 -24.12 3.08 10.29
CA PHE A 56 -24.13 2.61 11.67
C PHE A 56 -22.86 3.11 12.40
N PHE A 57 -21.69 2.89 11.86
CA PHE A 57 -20.43 3.35 12.47
C PHE A 57 -20.30 4.87 12.52
N SER A 58 -20.83 5.59 11.55
CA SER A 58 -20.85 7.05 11.58
C SER A 58 -21.67 7.59 12.78
N ARG A 59 -22.79 6.95 13.10
CA ARG A 59 -23.60 7.30 14.30
C ARG A 59 -22.86 6.95 15.60
N THR A 60 -22.29 5.76 15.66
CA THR A 60 -21.50 5.31 16.82
C THR A 60 -20.32 6.24 17.09
N TYR A 61 -19.61 6.67 16.04
CA TYR A 61 -18.53 7.63 16.16
C TYR A 61 -19.00 8.96 16.77
N LEU A 62 -20.13 9.50 16.34
CA LEU A 62 -20.65 10.77 16.89
C LEU A 62 -20.93 10.67 18.39
N LEU A 63 -21.51 9.54 18.84
CA LEU A 63 -21.74 9.28 20.26
C LEU A 63 -20.42 9.15 21.04
N LEU A 64 -19.42 8.50 20.45
CA LEU A 64 -18.10 8.34 21.08
C LEU A 64 -17.36 9.66 21.21
N VAL A 65 -17.32 10.46 20.14
CA VAL A 65 -16.63 11.76 20.11
C VAL A 65 -17.26 12.74 21.09
N ASP A 66 -18.58 12.77 21.22
CA ASP A 66 -19.24 13.67 22.18
C ASP A 66 -18.86 13.35 23.64
N ARG A 67 -18.53 12.09 23.97
CA ARG A 67 -18.02 11.68 25.27
C ARG A 67 -16.54 12.00 25.48
N LEU A 68 -15.72 11.90 24.43
CA LEU A 68 -14.26 12.08 24.51
C LEU A 68 -13.82 13.55 24.41
N ARG A 69 -14.67 14.45 23.91
CA ARG A 69 -14.36 15.87 23.68
C ARG A 69 -13.83 16.63 24.91
N GLY A 70 -14.19 16.21 26.10
CA GLY A 70 -13.71 16.83 27.35
C GLY A 70 -12.30 16.42 27.78
N LEU A 71 -11.74 15.36 27.19
CA LEU A 71 -10.51 14.74 27.67
C LEU A 71 -9.25 15.30 26.99
N PHE A 72 -9.35 15.76 25.74
CA PHE A 72 -8.19 16.19 24.97
C PHE A 72 -8.44 17.50 24.24
N SER A 73 -7.76 18.56 24.65
CA SER A 73 -7.65 19.81 23.90
C SER A 73 -6.19 20.14 23.65
N VAL A 74 -5.76 20.11 22.38
CA VAL A 74 -4.41 20.50 21.99
C VAL A 74 -4.46 21.94 21.50
N SER A 75 -3.64 22.81 22.09
CA SER A 75 -3.55 24.22 21.65
C SER A 75 -2.98 24.32 20.24
N ARG A 76 -3.22 25.45 19.55
CA ARG A 76 -2.65 25.71 18.22
C ARG A 76 -1.13 25.60 18.21
N GLN A 77 -0.49 26.14 19.23
CA GLN A 77 0.97 26.06 19.37
C GLN A 77 1.45 24.62 19.54
N GLY A 78 0.69 23.80 20.32
CA GLY A 78 0.96 22.38 20.47
C GLY A 78 0.90 21.64 19.14
N TRP A 79 -0.08 21.93 18.28
CA TRP A 79 -0.17 21.34 16.96
C TRP A 79 1.01 21.72 16.04
N VAL A 80 1.41 22.98 16.04
CA VAL A 80 2.59 23.43 15.27
C VAL A 80 3.85 22.72 15.77
N LEU A 81 4.04 22.64 17.09
CA LEU A 81 5.19 21.97 17.68
C LEU A 81 5.21 20.47 17.34
N LEU A 82 4.08 19.77 17.50
CA LEU A 82 3.96 18.35 17.12
C LEU A 82 4.25 18.13 15.63
N SER A 83 3.79 19.03 14.77
CA SER A 83 4.04 18.97 13.33
C SER A 83 5.53 19.14 13.00
N LEU A 84 6.20 20.11 13.63
CA LEU A 84 7.63 20.33 13.46
C LEU A 84 8.45 19.16 14.01
N LEU A 85 8.06 18.63 15.17
CA LEU A 85 8.71 17.47 15.77
C LEU A 85 8.56 16.22 14.86
N ALA A 86 7.36 15.98 14.33
CA ALA A 86 7.12 14.86 13.40
C ALA A 86 7.95 14.99 12.12
N LEU A 87 8.03 16.20 11.55
CA LEU A 87 8.88 16.48 10.37
C LEU A 87 10.37 16.28 10.69
N ALA A 88 10.84 16.81 11.81
CA ALA A 88 12.22 16.65 12.26
C ALA A 88 12.56 15.17 12.50
N THR A 89 11.67 14.42 13.16
CA THR A 89 11.84 12.98 13.37
C THR A 89 11.90 12.22 12.03
N TYR A 90 11.03 12.56 11.08
CA TYR A 90 11.02 11.93 9.76
C TYR A 90 12.33 12.17 9.00
N ILE A 91 12.81 13.42 8.97
CA ILE A 91 14.07 13.78 8.33
C ILE A 91 15.26 13.12 9.04
N ALA A 92 15.31 13.20 10.38
CA ALA A 92 16.39 12.61 11.16
C ALA A 92 16.47 11.09 10.97
N THR A 93 15.33 10.41 10.94
CA THR A 93 15.30 8.95 10.73
C THR A 93 15.76 8.56 9.33
N LEU A 94 15.36 9.30 8.28
CA LEU A 94 15.83 9.04 6.92
C LEU A 94 17.31 9.36 6.75
N ALA A 95 17.79 10.45 7.36
CA ALA A 95 19.21 10.80 7.36
C ALA A 95 20.05 9.74 8.09
N TYR A 96 19.57 9.24 9.22
CA TYR A 96 20.20 8.15 9.97
C TYR A 96 20.22 6.84 9.17
N ALA A 97 19.10 6.48 8.52
CA ALA A 97 19.04 5.32 7.64
C ALA A 97 20.03 5.44 6.47
N ALA A 98 20.14 6.64 5.86
CA ALA A 98 21.10 6.89 4.79
C ALA A 98 22.56 6.90 5.27
N TRP A 99 22.81 7.23 6.53
CA TRP A 99 24.13 7.18 7.14
C TRP A 99 24.61 5.74 7.41
N ILE A 100 23.70 4.87 7.87
CA ILE A 100 24.03 3.48 8.18
C ILE A 100 24.08 2.60 6.93
N ALA A 101 23.26 2.91 5.92
CA ALA A 101 23.19 2.13 4.71
C ALA A 101 24.50 2.17 3.91
N ASP A 102 25.00 1.02 3.50
CA ASP A 102 26.20 0.92 2.63
C ASP A 102 25.96 1.66 1.30
N THR A 103 24.73 1.63 0.82
CA THR A 103 24.32 2.30 -0.43
C THR A 103 22.92 2.89 -0.31
N VAL A 104 22.75 4.10 -0.84
CA VAL A 104 21.43 4.75 -0.95
C VAL A 104 20.87 4.49 -2.35
N PRO A 105 19.67 3.93 -2.49
CA PRO A 105 19.13 3.52 -3.80
C PRO A 105 19.13 4.62 -4.86
N LEU A 106 18.83 5.86 -4.47
CA LEU A 106 18.86 7.00 -5.38
C LEU A 106 20.26 7.25 -5.95
N PHE A 107 21.31 7.15 -5.14
CA PHE A 107 22.68 7.37 -5.61
C PHE A 107 23.14 6.23 -6.51
N VAL A 108 22.83 4.97 -6.17
CA VAL A 108 23.07 3.82 -7.05
C VAL A 108 22.43 4.02 -8.42
N ALA A 109 21.20 4.53 -8.45
CA ALA A 109 20.49 4.80 -9.71
C ALA A 109 21.14 5.95 -10.51
N LEU A 110 21.59 7.02 -9.84
CA LEU A 110 22.27 8.16 -10.48
C LEU A 110 23.66 7.80 -11.02
N GLU A 111 24.35 6.86 -10.38
CA GLU A 111 25.63 6.31 -10.82
C GLU A 111 25.49 5.30 -11.98
N GLY A 112 24.26 5.00 -12.39
CA GLY A 112 23.99 4.08 -13.48
C GLY A 112 24.04 2.60 -13.10
N GLY A 113 23.80 2.29 -11.82
CA GLY A 113 23.70 0.91 -11.31
C GLY A 113 22.61 0.10 -12.04
N SER A 114 22.79 -1.21 -12.08
CA SER A 114 21.82 -2.11 -12.71
C SER A 114 20.49 -2.15 -11.93
N LEU A 115 19.41 -2.64 -12.57
CA LEU A 115 18.12 -2.86 -11.90
C LEU A 115 18.25 -3.75 -10.66
N MET A 116 19.16 -4.75 -10.71
CA MET A 116 19.43 -5.64 -9.58
C MET A 116 20.14 -4.90 -8.45
N ASP A 117 21.14 -4.06 -8.75
CA ASP A 117 21.85 -3.27 -7.74
C ASP A 117 20.91 -2.30 -7.03
N ILE A 118 20.02 -1.63 -7.79
CA ILE A 118 18.99 -0.75 -7.23
C ILE A 118 18.01 -1.52 -6.37
N ALA A 119 17.57 -2.71 -6.81
CA ALA A 119 16.65 -3.55 -6.04
C ALA A 119 17.30 -4.05 -4.75
N HIS A 120 18.57 -4.47 -4.82
CA HIS A 120 19.36 -4.90 -3.67
C HIS A 120 19.57 -3.75 -2.68
N SER A 121 20.02 -2.58 -3.16
CA SER A 121 20.18 -1.39 -2.32
C SER A 121 18.84 -0.99 -1.66
N ARG A 122 17.70 -1.06 -2.36
CA ARG A 122 16.38 -0.81 -1.79
C ARG A 122 16.00 -1.80 -0.70
N SER A 123 16.30 -3.07 -0.89
CA SER A 123 16.00 -4.10 0.12
C SER A 123 16.81 -3.88 1.39
N GLN A 124 18.04 -3.39 1.26
CA GLN A 124 18.96 -3.14 2.36
C GLN A 124 18.78 -1.78 3.04
N PHE A 125 18.34 -0.75 2.32
CA PHE A 125 18.32 0.65 2.79
C PHE A 125 17.62 0.85 4.14
N LEU A 126 16.48 0.17 4.39
CA LEU A 126 15.80 0.19 5.68
C LEU A 126 15.98 -1.11 6.47
N ALA A 127 16.51 -2.17 5.85
CA ALA A 127 16.76 -3.44 6.50
C ALA A 127 18.00 -3.39 7.41
N GLY A 128 18.95 -2.51 7.13
CA GLY A 128 20.10 -2.23 8.00
C GLY A 128 19.71 -1.78 9.41
N LEU A 129 18.49 -1.21 9.56
CA LEU A 129 17.91 -0.88 10.86
C LEU A 129 17.40 -2.15 11.55
N SER A 130 18.24 -2.78 12.37
CA SER A 130 17.98 -4.04 13.06
C SER A 130 17.74 -3.87 14.57
N GLY A 131 17.22 -4.87 15.23
CA GLY A 131 16.97 -4.81 16.67
C GLY A 131 16.00 -3.67 17.06
N TYR A 132 16.38 -2.82 18.01
CA TYR A 132 15.58 -1.67 18.44
C TYR A 132 15.42 -0.60 17.34
N GLU A 133 16.37 -0.51 16.41
CA GLU A 133 16.31 0.44 15.31
C GLU A 133 15.22 0.09 14.31
N SER A 134 14.72 -1.14 14.31
CA SER A 134 13.57 -1.54 13.48
C SER A 134 12.33 -0.68 13.76
N LEU A 135 12.20 -0.10 14.97
CA LEU A 135 11.15 0.85 15.31
C LEU A 135 11.23 2.12 14.47
N LEU A 136 12.43 2.57 14.10
CA LEU A 136 12.64 3.73 13.23
C LEU A 136 12.11 3.46 11.82
N ARG A 137 12.26 2.24 11.32
CA ARG A 137 11.66 1.83 10.05
C ARG A 137 10.14 1.97 10.06
N TYR A 138 9.48 1.52 11.13
CA TYR A 138 8.04 1.71 11.30
C TYR A 138 7.68 3.20 11.41
N ALA A 139 8.49 3.99 12.11
CA ALA A 139 8.29 5.44 12.19
C ALA A 139 8.35 6.10 10.81
N VAL A 140 9.31 5.74 9.94
CA VAL A 140 9.40 6.26 8.56
C VAL A 140 8.13 5.93 7.78
N PHE A 141 7.64 4.68 7.84
CA PHE A 141 6.43 4.29 7.12
C PHE A 141 5.18 5.01 7.66
N ILE A 142 5.01 5.07 8.98
CA ILE A 142 3.87 5.74 9.60
C ILE A 142 3.91 7.24 9.29
N LEU A 143 5.02 7.91 9.55
CA LEU A 143 5.16 9.34 9.30
C LEU A 143 5.00 9.65 7.82
N GLY A 144 5.68 8.92 6.94
CA GLY A 144 5.66 9.15 5.50
C GLY A 144 4.30 8.92 4.85
N ARG A 145 3.52 7.95 5.33
CA ARG A 145 2.22 7.58 4.74
C ARG A 145 1.01 8.23 5.42
N SER A 146 1.17 8.78 6.63
CA SER A 146 0.06 9.43 7.35
C SER A 146 0.33 10.88 7.71
N ILE A 147 1.35 11.15 8.52
CA ILE A 147 1.57 12.48 9.08
C ILE A 147 2.09 13.46 8.02
N MET A 148 3.03 13.08 7.17
CA MET A 148 3.58 13.96 6.14
C MET A 148 2.53 14.37 5.10
N PRO A 149 1.70 13.45 4.53
CA PRO A 149 0.57 13.83 3.70
C PRO A 149 -0.44 14.74 4.41
N LEU A 150 -0.72 14.49 5.70
CA LEU A 150 -1.60 15.34 6.50
C LEU A 150 -1.05 16.76 6.62
N LEU A 151 0.22 16.91 6.97
CA LEU A 151 0.90 18.22 7.11
C LEU A 151 0.93 18.97 5.78
N LEU A 152 1.20 18.25 4.68
CA LEU A 152 1.23 18.85 3.35
C LEU A 152 -0.15 19.37 2.96
N VAL A 153 -1.21 18.58 3.10
CA VAL A 153 -2.59 19.01 2.83
C VAL A 153 -2.97 20.19 3.71
N ALA A 154 -2.64 20.15 5.00
CA ALA A 154 -2.89 21.26 5.91
C ALA A 154 -2.18 22.55 5.46
N ALA A 155 -0.91 22.46 5.06
CA ALA A 155 -0.14 23.60 4.57
C ALA A 155 -0.75 24.22 3.30
N PHE A 156 -1.28 23.38 2.40
CA PHE A 156 -1.94 23.87 1.17
C PHE A 156 -3.32 24.46 1.45
N LEU A 157 -4.13 23.85 2.30
CA LEU A 157 -5.44 24.36 2.68
C LEU A 157 -5.35 25.69 3.45
N LEU A 158 -4.35 25.81 4.33
CA LEU A 158 -4.08 27.04 5.08
C LEU A 158 -3.29 28.09 4.29
N LYS A 159 -2.95 27.81 3.03
CA LYS A 159 -2.15 28.69 2.17
C LYS A 159 -0.83 29.16 2.82
N ALA A 160 -0.18 28.23 3.59
CA ALA A 160 1.09 28.54 4.26
C ALA A 160 2.16 28.99 3.25
N ARG A 161 3.01 29.96 3.63
CA ARG A 161 4.10 30.44 2.76
C ARG A 161 5.10 29.36 2.40
N SER A 162 5.33 28.40 3.30
CA SER A 162 6.28 27.29 3.13
C SER A 162 5.72 26.07 2.38
N ARG A 163 4.45 26.09 1.92
CA ARG A 163 3.77 24.90 1.34
C ARG A 163 4.52 24.28 0.16
N TYR A 164 5.08 25.11 -0.73
CA TYR A 164 5.83 24.62 -1.90
C TYR A 164 7.21 24.06 -1.51
N TRP A 165 7.88 24.67 -0.53
CA TRP A 165 9.11 24.14 0.04
C TRP A 165 8.89 22.80 0.74
N LEU A 166 7.81 22.67 1.50
CA LEU A 166 7.44 21.42 2.12
C LEU A 166 7.14 20.33 1.06
N LEU A 167 6.44 20.69 -0.01
CA LEU A 167 6.18 19.76 -1.12
C LEU A 167 7.48 19.28 -1.77
N LEU A 168 8.38 20.19 -2.12
CA LEU A 168 9.68 19.85 -2.73
C LEU A 168 10.52 18.98 -1.80
N LEU A 169 10.58 19.32 -0.51
CA LEU A 169 11.29 18.55 0.50
C LEU A 169 10.73 17.11 0.60
N LEU A 170 9.41 16.97 0.72
CA LEU A 170 8.78 15.65 0.85
C LEU A 170 8.93 14.81 -0.43
N LEU A 171 8.88 15.43 -1.61
CA LEU A 171 9.17 14.74 -2.87
C LEU A 171 10.62 14.27 -2.93
N ALA A 172 11.58 15.14 -2.58
CA ALA A 172 13.01 14.78 -2.55
C ALA A 172 13.27 13.62 -1.57
N LEU A 173 12.74 13.70 -0.35
CA LEU A 173 12.87 12.64 0.66
C LEU A 173 12.19 11.33 0.21
N SER A 174 11.05 11.41 -0.47
CA SER A 174 10.34 10.24 -0.97
C SER A 174 11.10 9.49 -2.08
N MET A 175 11.98 10.19 -2.80
CA MET A 175 12.79 9.60 -3.87
C MET A 175 14.03 8.84 -3.36
N LEU A 176 14.48 9.09 -2.13
CA LEU A 176 15.69 8.44 -1.58
C LEU A 176 15.64 6.90 -1.64
N ALA A 177 14.50 6.34 -1.28
CA ALA A 177 14.30 4.88 -1.30
C ALA A 177 13.99 4.33 -2.71
N MET A 178 13.89 5.15 -3.74
CA MET A 178 13.53 4.74 -5.11
C MET A 178 12.23 3.90 -5.18
N GLU A 179 11.33 4.07 -4.20
CA GLU A 179 10.01 3.44 -4.24
C GLU A 179 9.13 4.17 -5.25
N LYS A 180 8.71 3.49 -6.32
CA LYS A 180 7.88 4.08 -7.39
C LYS A 180 6.54 4.65 -6.88
N ALA A 181 6.02 4.12 -5.77
CA ALA A 181 4.79 4.58 -5.14
C ALA A 181 4.98 5.80 -4.22
N ALA A 182 6.20 6.11 -3.79
CA ALA A 182 6.43 7.14 -2.79
C ALA A 182 6.00 8.56 -3.23
N PRO A 183 6.26 9.02 -4.46
CA PRO A 183 5.71 10.30 -4.94
C PRO A 183 4.18 10.31 -5.01
N ILE A 184 3.56 9.14 -5.27
CA ILE A 184 2.10 9.02 -5.28
C ILE A 184 1.55 9.30 -3.88
N PHE A 185 2.17 8.80 -2.83
CA PHE A 185 1.74 9.05 -1.44
C PHE A 185 1.81 10.53 -1.06
N VAL A 186 2.73 11.28 -1.64
CA VAL A 186 2.85 12.73 -1.41
C VAL A 186 1.82 13.52 -2.23
N LEU A 187 1.62 13.18 -3.51
CA LEU A 187 0.83 13.98 -4.45
C LEU A 187 -0.65 13.60 -4.50
N LEU A 188 -1.00 12.33 -4.25
CA LEU A 188 -2.39 11.86 -4.29
C LEU A 188 -3.33 12.61 -3.34
N PRO A 189 -2.94 12.93 -2.09
CA PRO A 189 -3.77 13.75 -1.21
C PRO A 189 -4.04 15.15 -1.75
N LEU A 190 -3.04 15.77 -2.38
CA LEU A 190 -3.22 17.08 -3.01
C LEU A 190 -4.16 17.00 -4.21
N MET A 191 -4.00 15.97 -5.06
CA MET A 191 -4.92 15.72 -6.17
C MET A 191 -6.35 15.56 -5.66
N PHE A 192 -6.54 14.74 -4.63
CA PHE A 192 -7.86 14.52 -4.04
C PHE A 192 -8.42 15.80 -3.41
N SER A 193 -7.57 16.62 -2.77
CA SER A 193 -7.97 17.95 -2.28
C SER A 193 -8.49 18.84 -3.40
N TYR A 194 -7.78 18.91 -4.52
CA TYR A 194 -8.20 19.74 -5.67
C TYR A 194 -9.44 19.19 -6.38
N LEU A 195 -9.60 17.88 -6.43
CA LEU A 195 -10.81 17.24 -6.93
C LEU A 195 -12.03 17.63 -6.09
N VAL A 196 -11.94 17.55 -4.77
CA VAL A 196 -13.00 17.93 -3.83
C VAL A 196 -13.32 19.43 -3.94
N GLN A 197 -12.30 20.27 -4.14
CA GLN A 197 -12.47 21.72 -4.34
C GLN A 197 -12.89 22.11 -5.77
N ARG A 198 -13.00 21.14 -6.69
CA ARG A 198 -13.29 21.34 -8.11
C ARG A 198 -12.31 22.29 -8.81
N SER A 199 -11.05 22.30 -8.36
CA SER A 199 -9.97 23.12 -8.92
C SER A 199 -9.24 22.37 -10.04
N TRP A 200 -9.87 22.27 -11.21
CA TRP A 200 -9.42 21.46 -12.34
C TRP A 200 -7.99 21.80 -12.81
N LYS A 201 -7.62 23.09 -12.86
CA LYS A 201 -6.26 23.51 -13.25
C LYS A 201 -5.19 22.94 -12.32
N MET A 202 -5.42 23.03 -11.00
CA MET A 202 -4.49 22.50 -10.00
C MET A 202 -4.48 20.97 -9.97
N LEU A 203 -5.65 20.35 -10.22
CA LEU A 203 -5.75 18.89 -10.35
C LEU A 203 -4.89 18.41 -11.52
N VAL A 204 -5.03 18.98 -12.71
CA VAL A 204 -4.24 18.61 -13.89
C VAL A 204 -2.75 18.84 -13.64
N ALA A 205 -2.37 20.00 -13.08
CA ALA A 205 -0.97 20.30 -12.77
C ALA A 205 -0.35 19.28 -11.80
N THR A 206 -1.09 18.93 -10.72
CA THR A 206 -0.61 17.95 -9.73
C THR A 206 -0.56 16.53 -10.30
N SER A 207 -1.54 16.16 -11.15
CA SER A 207 -1.54 14.86 -11.86
C SER A 207 -0.36 14.74 -12.83
N SER A 208 -0.09 15.81 -13.60
CA SER A 208 1.06 15.86 -14.51
C SER A 208 2.38 15.78 -13.76
N MET A 209 2.50 16.45 -12.60
CA MET A 209 3.68 16.37 -11.74
C MET A 209 3.86 14.95 -11.18
N MET A 210 2.78 14.31 -10.74
CA MET A 210 2.82 12.92 -10.26
C MET A 210 3.28 11.97 -11.36
N LEU A 211 2.71 12.08 -12.55
CA LEU A 211 3.12 11.27 -13.70
C LEU A 211 4.60 11.53 -14.06
N GLY A 212 5.03 12.79 -14.06
CA GLY A 212 6.42 13.17 -14.28
C GLY A 212 7.38 12.50 -13.29
N CYS A 213 7.06 12.54 -11.98
CA CYS A 213 7.87 11.87 -10.96
C CYS A 213 7.96 10.35 -11.18
N VAL A 214 6.83 9.70 -11.50
CA VAL A 214 6.80 8.25 -11.76
C VAL A 214 7.63 7.91 -13.00
N VAL A 215 7.51 8.71 -14.06
CA VAL A 215 8.29 8.54 -15.29
C VAL A 215 9.78 8.72 -15.02
N VAL A 216 10.18 9.77 -14.29
CA VAL A 216 11.59 10.00 -13.90
C VAL A 216 12.14 8.82 -13.11
N LEU A 217 11.42 8.33 -12.10
CA LEU A 217 11.84 7.15 -11.34
C LEU A 217 11.93 5.89 -12.20
N ALA A 218 11.02 5.72 -13.16
CA ALA A 218 11.06 4.59 -14.10
C ALA A 218 12.28 4.68 -15.05
N PHE A 219 12.64 5.87 -15.49
CA PHE A 219 13.84 6.10 -16.32
C PHE A 219 15.12 5.90 -15.51
N LEU A 220 15.22 6.47 -14.30
CA LEU A 220 16.39 6.27 -13.43
C LEU A 220 16.58 4.78 -13.11
N ALA A 221 15.51 4.06 -12.85
CA ALA A 221 15.58 2.61 -12.63
C ALA A 221 15.93 1.80 -13.88
N GLY A 222 15.71 2.32 -15.09
CA GLY A 222 15.95 1.60 -16.36
C GLY A 222 17.17 2.05 -17.15
N GLY A 223 17.90 3.07 -16.67
CA GLY A 223 18.99 3.71 -17.43
C GLY A 223 20.35 3.01 -17.36
N GLY A 224 20.55 2.05 -16.46
CA GLY A 224 21.76 1.25 -16.47
C GLY A 224 21.80 0.41 -17.76
N ASN A 225 22.90 0.48 -18.49
CA ASN A 225 23.20 -0.42 -19.59
C ASN A 225 23.11 -1.86 -19.06
N ALA A 226 21.90 -2.39 -19.03
CA ALA A 226 21.69 -3.80 -18.87
C ALA A 226 22.33 -4.47 -20.08
N LYS A 227 23.62 -4.76 -20.01
CA LYS A 227 24.10 -6.02 -20.56
C LYS A 227 23.26 -7.05 -19.81
N SER A 228 22.11 -7.36 -20.40
CA SER A 228 21.26 -8.46 -20.00
C SER A 228 22.11 -9.73 -20.13
N SER A 229 22.84 -10.03 -19.11
CA SER A 229 23.11 -11.41 -18.78
C SER A 229 21.78 -11.95 -18.19
N MET A 230 20.76 -12.06 -19.04
CA MET A 230 19.82 -13.15 -18.83
C MET A 230 20.71 -14.37 -18.73
N PRO A 231 20.60 -15.17 -17.67
CA PRO A 231 21.17 -16.49 -17.72
C PRO A 231 20.47 -17.18 -18.90
N THR A 232 21.17 -17.22 -20.04
CA THR A 232 20.92 -18.15 -21.12
C THR A 232 21.41 -19.52 -20.62
N GLY A 233 20.84 -19.95 -19.53
CA GLY A 233 20.97 -21.27 -19.00
C GLY A 233 19.64 -21.94 -19.21
N ASP A 234 19.66 -22.96 -19.98
CA ASP A 234 18.64 -24.01 -20.13
C ASP A 234 18.41 -24.79 -18.81
N ASP A 235 18.77 -24.17 -17.71
CA ASP A 235 18.40 -24.56 -16.38
C ASP A 235 17.02 -23.96 -16.08
N SER A 236 16.02 -24.62 -16.65
CA SER A 236 14.70 -24.68 -16.03
C SER A 236 14.86 -25.34 -14.66
N ALA A 237 15.45 -24.61 -13.70
CA ALA A 237 15.46 -25.00 -12.32
C ALA A 237 13.98 -25.18 -11.94
N GLN A 238 13.57 -26.43 -11.87
CA GLN A 238 12.26 -26.82 -11.38
C GLN A 238 12.14 -26.26 -9.97
N VAL A 239 11.35 -25.22 -9.83
CA VAL A 239 11.16 -24.57 -8.53
C VAL A 239 10.22 -25.47 -7.75
N LEU A 240 10.80 -26.18 -6.82
CA LEU A 240 10.07 -27.03 -5.92
C LEU A 240 9.41 -26.15 -4.84
N ILE A 241 8.08 -26.09 -4.85
CA ILE A 241 7.31 -25.49 -3.77
C ILE A 241 7.13 -26.52 -2.68
N VAL A 242 7.89 -26.33 -1.59
CA VAL A 242 7.80 -27.19 -0.41
C VAL A 242 6.74 -26.60 0.53
N PRO A 243 5.62 -27.31 0.81
CA PRO A 243 4.68 -26.90 1.84
C PRO A 243 5.34 -26.73 3.20
N PRO A 244 4.90 -25.80 4.05
CA PRO A 244 5.47 -25.63 5.38
C PRO A 244 5.35 -26.92 6.18
N GLY A 245 6.50 -27.43 6.67
CA GLY A 245 6.57 -28.64 7.45
C GLY A 245 6.81 -29.94 6.68
N MET A 246 6.84 -29.90 5.34
CA MET A 246 7.16 -31.06 4.53
C MET A 246 8.67 -31.12 4.28
N PRO A 247 9.33 -32.28 4.50
CA PRO A 247 10.74 -32.45 4.14
C PRO A 247 10.94 -32.25 2.63
N ILE A 248 11.99 -31.54 2.23
CA ILE A 248 12.31 -31.23 0.83
C ILE A 248 12.36 -32.51 -0.03
N GLN A 249 12.81 -33.61 0.53
CA GLN A 249 12.88 -34.91 -0.15
C GLN A 249 11.49 -35.49 -0.49
N GLU A 250 10.47 -35.24 0.32
CA GLU A 250 9.11 -35.72 0.10
C GLU A 250 8.38 -34.89 -0.96
N ALA A 251 8.67 -33.59 -1.01
CA ALA A 251 8.16 -32.67 -2.04
C ALA A 251 8.77 -32.96 -3.43
N MET A 252 9.98 -33.51 -3.51
CA MET A 252 10.63 -33.94 -4.76
C MET A 252 9.98 -35.15 -5.41
N GLY A 253 9.19 -35.91 -4.67
CA GLY A 253 8.55 -37.15 -5.16
C GLY A 253 7.26 -36.94 -5.96
N ASP A 254 6.68 -35.73 -5.94
CA ASP A 254 5.40 -35.44 -6.62
C ASP A 254 5.54 -34.37 -7.71
N PRO A 255 5.76 -34.77 -8.98
CA PRO A 255 5.93 -33.82 -10.10
C PRO A 255 4.70 -32.96 -10.37
N SER A 256 3.51 -33.36 -9.94
CA SER A 256 2.27 -32.62 -10.17
C SER A 256 2.20 -31.34 -9.35
N ARG A 257 2.87 -31.29 -8.20
CA ARG A 257 2.94 -30.13 -7.31
C ARG A 257 3.94 -29.06 -7.78
N ALA A 258 4.94 -29.44 -8.58
CA ALA A 258 5.96 -28.54 -9.10
C ALA A 258 5.53 -27.68 -10.31
N LEU A 259 4.40 -28.03 -10.95
CA LEU A 259 4.02 -27.47 -12.25
C LEU A 259 2.99 -26.31 -12.20
N LEU A 260 2.45 -25.99 -11.05
CA LEU A 260 1.33 -25.07 -10.89
C LEU A 260 1.64 -23.59 -11.11
N PRO A 261 2.79 -23.03 -10.67
CA PRO A 261 3.16 -21.66 -11.01
C PRO A 261 3.42 -21.46 -12.50
N TYR A 262 3.77 -22.52 -13.21
CA TYR A 262 4.04 -22.50 -14.63
C TYR A 262 2.77 -22.30 -15.46
N TYR A 263 1.59 -22.65 -14.95
CA TYR A 263 0.33 -22.53 -15.68
C TYR A 263 -0.04 -21.06 -15.97
N LEU A 264 0.16 -20.18 -15.02
CA LEU A 264 -0.05 -18.73 -15.22
C LEU A 264 1.01 -18.11 -16.15
N ARG A 265 2.25 -18.58 -16.08
CA ARG A 265 3.31 -18.18 -17.03
C ARG A 265 3.01 -18.64 -18.45
N LYS A 266 2.39 -19.81 -18.65
CA LYS A 266 2.10 -20.36 -19.96
C LYS A 266 1.03 -19.56 -20.73
N HIS A 267 0.08 -18.93 -20.04
CA HIS A 267 -0.89 -18.04 -20.67
C HIS A 267 -0.33 -16.65 -21.01
N PHE A 268 0.79 -16.28 -20.42
CA PHE A 268 1.54 -15.05 -20.69
C PHE A 268 2.99 -15.38 -21.07
N SER A 269 3.21 -16.50 -21.79
CA SER A 269 4.53 -16.97 -22.15
C SER A 269 5.30 -15.91 -22.93
N GLU A 270 6.59 -15.82 -22.65
CA GLU A 270 7.57 -14.92 -23.28
C GLU A 270 7.58 -15.01 -24.81
N GLU A 271 7.10 -16.11 -25.40
CA GLU A 271 6.98 -16.32 -26.84
C GLU A 271 5.95 -15.39 -27.53
N GLN A 272 4.92 -14.93 -26.81
CA GLN A 272 3.94 -13.97 -27.35
C GLN A 272 4.38 -12.52 -27.18
N TYR A 273 5.29 -12.24 -26.27
CA TYR A 273 5.83 -10.91 -26.04
C TYR A 273 7.35 -10.94 -26.22
N GLN A 274 7.81 -10.75 -27.46
CA GLN A 274 9.19 -10.31 -27.70
C GLN A 274 9.32 -8.91 -27.10
N PHE A 275 9.52 -8.90 -25.81
CA PHE A 275 9.58 -7.70 -25.01
C PHE A 275 10.98 -7.13 -25.08
N ASP A 276 11.15 -6.11 -25.93
CA ASP A 276 12.38 -5.34 -25.94
C ASP A 276 12.30 -4.31 -24.78
N PRO A 277 13.02 -4.52 -23.66
CA PRO A 277 12.94 -3.65 -22.48
C PRO A 277 13.41 -2.22 -22.77
N ASN A 278 14.08 -2.00 -23.91
CA ASN A 278 14.58 -0.69 -24.31
C ASN A 278 13.51 0.14 -25.03
N LYS A 279 12.45 -0.48 -25.56
CA LYS A 279 11.37 0.28 -26.19
C LYS A 279 10.51 1.00 -25.17
N LEU A 280 10.22 2.27 -25.44
CA LEU A 280 9.36 3.10 -24.59
C LEU A 280 7.96 2.49 -24.41
N SER A 281 7.41 1.90 -25.49
CA SER A 281 6.12 1.20 -25.44
C SER A 281 6.13 0.04 -24.48
N ALA A 282 7.22 -0.73 -24.42
CA ALA A 282 7.38 -1.84 -23.51
C ALA A 282 7.41 -1.39 -22.05
N LYS A 283 8.17 -0.32 -21.74
CA LYS A 283 8.19 0.28 -20.38
C LYS A 283 6.81 0.79 -19.97
N PHE A 284 6.06 1.38 -20.91
CA PHE A 284 4.70 1.84 -20.63
C PHE A 284 3.72 0.68 -20.42
N THR A 285 3.81 -0.37 -21.23
CA THR A 285 3.00 -1.60 -21.04
C THR A 285 3.29 -2.26 -19.70
N LEU A 286 4.57 -2.34 -19.28
CA LEU A 286 4.93 -2.84 -17.93
C LEU A 286 4.31 -1.99 -16.82
N LEU A 287 4.33 -0.67 -16.96
CA LEU A 287 3.73 0.22 -15.97
C LEU A 287 2.21 0.00 -15.87
N LEU A 288 1.52 -0.06 -17.00
CA LEU A 288 0.08 -0.32 -17.06
C LEU A 288 -0.27 -1.69 -16.48
N ASN A 289 0.51 -2.72 -16.85
CA ASN A 289 0.34 -4.06 -16.31
C ASN A 289 0.50 -4.06 -14.77
N ARG A 290 1.52 -3.35 -14.27
CA ARG A 290 1.80 -3.28 -12.84
C ARG A 290 0.73 -2.55 -12.03
N VAL A 291 0.05 -1.58 -12.64
CA VAL A 291 -1.02 -0.81 -11.98
C VAL A 291 -2.38 -1.49 -12.13
N GLY A 292 -2.67 -2.01 -13.32
CA GLY A 292 -4.00 -2.51 -13.67
C GLY A 292 -4.18 -4.01 -13.46
N TRP A 293 -3.17 -4.83 -13.74
CA TRP A 293 -3.29 -6.29 -13.74
C TRP A 293 -2.64 -6.95 -12.53
N VAL A 294 -1.42 -6.55 -12.17
CA VAL A 294 -0.66 -7.19 -11.09
C VAL A 294 -1.40 -7.20 -9.75
N PRO A 295 -2.10 -6.13 -9.29
CA PRO A 295 -2.85 -6.21 -8.03
C PRO A 295 -3.90 -7.32 -8.03
N TYR A 296 -4.60 -7.51 -9.16
CA TYR A 296 -5.59 -8.55 -9.29
C TYR A 296 -4.95 -9.94 -9.32
N ILE A 297 -3.91 -10.14 -10.14
CA ILE A 297 -3.30 -11.47 -10.29
C ILE A 297 -2.65 -11.92 -8.97
N THR A 298 -2.01 -11.03 -8.23
CA THR A 298 -1.50 -11.39 -6.90
C THR A 298 -2.62 -11.78 -5.93
N ALA A 299 -3.76 -11.06 -5.95
CA ALA A 299 -4.90 -11.41 -5.12
C ALA A 299 -5.52 -12.77 -5.53
N TYR A 300 -5.57 -13.05 -6.83
CA TYR A 300 -5.98 -14.33 -7.38
C TYR A 300 -5.02 -15.45 -6.96
N ASP A 301 -3.71 -15.24 -7.08
CA ASP A 301 -2.70 -16.23 -6.70
C ASP A 301 -2.72 -16.56 -5.20
N TRP A 302 -3.08 -15.61 -4.34
CA TRP A 302 -3.31 -15.89 -2.92
C TRP A 302 -4.47 -16.85 -2.70
N LEU A 303 -5.58 -16.74 -3.45
CA LEU A 303 -6.71 -17.66 -3.38
C LEU A 303 -6.34 -19.04 -3.92
N GLU A 304 -5.61 -19.09 -5.04
CA GLU A 304 -5.07 -20.33 -5.60
C GLU A 304 -4.09 -21.01 -4.63
N PHE A 305 -3.20 -20.25 -4.03
CA PHE A 305 -2.25 -20.74 -3.02
C PHE A 305 -2.99 -21.36 -1.83
N GLN A 306 -4.06 -20.72 -1.33
CA GLN A 306 -4.88 -21.30 -0.28
C GLN A 306 -5.50 -22.64 -0.71
N ARG A 307 -6.05 -22.70 -1.92
CA ARG A 307 -6.74 -23.88 -2.43
C ARG A 307 -5.79 -25.04 -2.68
N ILE A 308 -4.61 -24.77 -3.25
CA ILE A 308 -3.70 -25.79 -3.77
C ILE A 308 -2.61 -26.14 -2.76
N VAL A 309 -1.96 -25.14 -2.17
CA VAL A 309 -0.79 -25.36 -1.28
C VAL A 309 -1.20 -25.57 0.17
N LEU A 310 -2.25 -24.86 0.62
CA LEU A 310 -2.78 -25.01 1.97
C LEU A 310 -3.97 -25.98 2.03
N ASP A 311 -4.33 -26.63 0.91
CA ASP A 311 -5.45 -27.57 0.81
C ASP A 311 -6.77 -26.99 1.36
N GLY A 312 -6.98 -25.68 1.18
CA GLY A 312 -8.13 -24.94 1.70
C GLY A 312 -8.08 -24.61 3.19
N GLU A 313 -7.02 -25.00 3.91
CA GLU A 313 -6.87 -24.70 5.33
C GLU A 313 -6.78 -23.19 5.61
N LEU A 314 -7.31 -22.80 6.77
CA LEU A 314 -7.24 -21.43 7.25
C LEU A 314 -5.95 -21.19 8.03
N THR A 315 -5.31 -20.04 7.81
CA THR A 315 -4.07 -19.71 8.51
C THR A 315 -4.29 -19.22 9.95
N LEU A 316 -5.56 -18.99 10.35
CA LEU A 316 -5.98 -18.51 11.67
C LEU A 316 -5.20 -17.27 12.16
N GLY A 317 -4.74 -16.43 11.21
CA GLY A 317 -4.00 -15.22 11.51
C GLY A 317 -2.53 -15.44 11.90
N ARG A 318 -1.96 -16.64 11.68
CA ARG A 318 -0.53 -16.92 11.97
C ARG A 318 0.46 -16.05 11.19
N SER A 319 0.01 -15.35 10.15
CA SER A 319 0.80 -14.32 9.45
C SER A 319 0.95 -13.03 10.27
N ILE A 320 0.07 -12.78 11.24
CA ILE A 320 0.04 -11.56 12.05
C ILE A 320 1.01 -11.68 13.23
N SER A 321 1.94 -10.74 13.34
CA SER A 321 3.07 -10.81 14.27
C SER A 321 2.71 -10.98 15.76
N PHE A 322 1.54 -10.51 16.21
CA PHE A 322 1.12 -10.70 17.60
C PHE A 322 0.20 -11.93 17.77
N VAL A 323 -0.45 -12.39 16.71
CA VAL A 323 -1.38 -13.53 16.78
C VAL A 323 -0.61 -14.85 16.81
N HIS A 324 0.47 -15.00 16.05
CA HIS A 324 1.26 -16.23 16.04
C HIS A 324 1.82 -16.57 17.45
N LEU A 325 2.10 -15.54 18.26
CA LEU A 325 2.56 -15.75 19.64
C LEU A 325 1.54 -16.49 20.50
N LEU A 326 0.24 -16.33 20.22
CA LEU A 326 -0.82 -17.05 20.93
C LEU A 326 -0.85 -18.55 20.66
N PHE A 327 -0.33 -18.95 19.49
CA PHE A 327 -0.27 -20.35 19.08
C PHE A 327 1.06 -21.04 19.42
N GLY A 328 2.07 -20.28 19.86
CA GLY A 328 3.41 -20.84 20.15
C GLY A 328 4.18 -21.35 18.91
N GLU A 329 3.68 -21.05 17.73
CA GLU A 329 4.25 -21.47 16.45
C GLU A 329 5.05 -20.32 15.80
N PRO A 330 6.01 -20.63 14.90
CA PRO A 330 6.73 -19.59 14.17
C PRO A 330 5.77 -18.81 13.26
N LYS A 331 6.02 -17.50 13.08
CA LYS A 331 5.23 -16.66 12.19
C LYS A 331 5.23 -17.19 10.76
N MET A 332 4.05 -17.41 10.20
CA MET A 332 3.89 -17.77 8.79
C MET A 332 4.17 -16.56 7.91
N GLN A 333 5.18 -16.66 7.03
CA GLN A 333 5.55 -15.59 6.11
C GLN A 333 4.78 -15.72 4.78
N LEU A 334 3.45 -15.58 4.82
CA LEU A 334 2.58 -15.79 3.68
C LEU A 334 3.03 -14.99 2.44
N GLU A 335 3.40 -13.72 2.61
CA GLU A 335 3.83 -12.84 1.52
C GLU A 335 5.06 -13.40 0.78
N LYS A 336 6.00 -14.03 1.50
CA LYS A 336 7.15 -14.70 0.88
C LYS A 336 6.77 -16.05 0.26
N MET A 337 5.91 -16.80 0.93
CA MET A 337 5.45 -18.11 0.42
C MET A 337 4.68 -17.95 -0.89
N VAL A 338 3.77 -16.99 -0.97
CA VAL A 338 3.03 -16.71 -2.20
C VAL A 338 3.95 -16.13 -3.27
N TYR A 339 4.93 -15.30 -2.90
CA TYR A 339 5.94 -14.83 -3.86
C TYR A 339 6.70 -15.99 -4.51
N VAL A 340 7.13 -16.98 -3.70
CA VAL A 340 7.78 -18.20 -4.22
C VAL A 340 6.84 -19.01 -5.09
N TYR A 341 5.55 -19.06 -4.74
CA TYR A 341 4.51 -19.71 -5.54
C TYR A 341 4.34 -19.05 -6.92
N GLU A 342 4.33 -17.70 -6.97
CA GLU A 342 4.15 -16.92 -8.20
C GLU A 342 5.39 -16.95 -9.12
N TYR A 343 6.57 -16.78 -8.55
CA TYR A 343 7.81 -16.50 -9.30
C TYR A 343 8.89 -17.55 -9.16
N GLY A 344 8.72 -18.50 -8.27
CA GLY A 344 9.72 -19.47 -7.93
C GLY A 344 10.76 -18.97 -6.92
N ALA A 345 11.53 -19.92 -6.34
CA ALA A 345 12.67 -19.60 -5.48
C ALA A 345 13.80 -19.09 -6.36
N SER A 346 14.06 -17.78 -6.33
CA SER A 346 15.24 -17.22 -6.96
C SER A 346 16.40 -17.22 -5.96
N PRO A 347 17.61 -17.65 -6.35
CA PRO A 347 18.80 -17.53 -5.50
C PRO A 347 19.13 -16.04 -5.32
N GLY A 348 18.68 -15.44 -4.25
CA GLY A 348 18.81 -14.01 -3.96
C GLY A 348 17.52 -13.20 -4.08
N GLY A 349 16.38 -13.80 -4.43
CA GLY A 349 15.09 -13.15 -4.52
C GLY A 349 14.34 -13.10 -3.21
N GLU A 350 14.57 -12.09 -2.39
CA GLU A 350 13.74 -11.76 -1.24
C GLU A 350 12.56 -10.89 -1.69
N GLY A 351 11.69 -11.42 -2.54
CA GLY A 351 10.43 -10.76 -2.91
C GLY A 351 9.32 -11.03 -1.89
N ALA A 352 8.31 -10.17 -1.91
CA ALA A 352 7.09 -10.37 -1.15
C ALA A 352 5.89 -10.06 -2.05
N SER A 353 4.95 -11.00 -2.14
CA SER A 353 3.66 -10.81 -2.81
C SER A 353 2.66 -10.26 -1.81
N ASN A 354 2.25 -9.02 -2.00
CA ASN A 354 1.26 -8.39 -1.15
C ASN A 354 -0.13 -8.49 -1.79
N THR A 355 -1.14 -8.74 -0.96
CA THR A 355 -2.53 -8.78 -1.43
C THR A 355 -3.40 -7.77 -0.71
N VAL A 356 -4.60 -7.54 -1.24
CA VAL A 356 -5.61 -6.70 -0.61
C VAL A 356 -6.15 -7.34 0.68
N PHE A 357 -6.44 -6.51 1.67
CA PHE A 357 -6.76 -6.95 3.03
C PHE A 357 -7.94 -7.94 3.14
N PHE A 358 -8.93 -7.90 2.25
CA PHE A 358 -10.06 -8.82 2.32
C PHE A 358 -9.72 -10.22 1.77
N VAL A 359 -8.72 -10.34 0.89
CA VAL A 359 -8.17 -11.64 0.47
C VAL A 359 -7.32 -12.24 1.58
N ASP A 360 -6.44 -11.44 2.21
CA ASP A 360 -5.71 -11.85 3.42
C ASP A 360 -6.67 -12.35 4.52
N ALA A 361 -7.79 -11.64 4.74
CA ALA A 361 -8.84 -12.05 5.68
C ALA A 361 -9.48 -13.39 5.33
N LYS A 362 -9.66 -13.67 4.03
CA LYS A 362 -10.22 -14.96 3.54
C LYS A 362 -9.28 -16.12 3.89
N LEU A 363 -7.98 -15.95 3.66
CA LEU A 363 -7.00 -16.96 4.03
C LEU A 363 -6.92 -17.14 5.55
N ALA A 364 -7.04 -16.04 6.31
CA ALA A 364 -6.93 -16.09 7.75
C ALA A 364 -8.14 -16.77 8.43
N PHE A 365 -9.36 -16.37 8.10
CA PHE A 365 -10.57 -16.73 8.84
C PHE A 365 -11.76 -17.05 7.93
N GLY A 366 -11.55 -17.31 6.66
CA GLY A 366 -12.61 -17.64 5.71
C GLY A 366 -13.56 -16.46 5.44
N TRP A 367 -14.78 -16.75 5.08
CA TRP A 367 -15.82 -15.77 4.77
C TRP A 367 -16.17 -14.86 5.96
N ALA A 368 -16.14 -15.42 7.18
CA ALA A 368 -16.34 -14.63 8.41
C ALA A 368 -15.24 -13.60 8.60
N GLY A 369 -13.99 -13.98 8.30
CA GLY A 369 -12.83 -13.06 8.34
C GLY A 369 -13.00 -11.86 7.42
N ILE A 370 -13.51 -12.08 6.20
CA ILE A 370 -13.78 -10.99 5.26
C ILE A 370 -14.74 -9.98 5.89
N VAL A 371 -15.86 -10.46 6.44
CA VAL A 371 -16.87 -9.58 7.07
C VAL A 371 -16.24 -8.79 8.22
N ILE A 372 -15.51 -9.46 9.12
CA ILE A 372 -14.88 -8.82 10.29
C ILE A 372 -13.88 -7.75 9.85
N TYR A 373 -12.97 -8.07 8.89
CA TYR A 373 -11.96 -7.11 8.42
C TYR A 373 -12.61 -5.93 7.69
N CYS A 374 -13.65 -6.20 6.89
CA CYS A 374 -14.42 -5.14 6.23
C CYS A 374 -15.14 -4.24 7.25
N LEU A 375 -15.68 -4.79 8.34
CA LEU A 375 -16.29 -4.00 9.41
C LEU A 375 -15.25 -3.11 10.13
N VAL A 376 -14.07 -3.65 10.47
CA VAL A 376 -12.99 -2.87 11.09
C VAL A 376 -12.51 -1.76 10.16
N PHE A 377 -12.28 -2.07 8.90
CA PHE A 377 -11.89 -1.07 7.90
C PHE A 377 -12.96 0.02 7.74
N THR A 378 -14.25 -0.37 7.64
CA THR A 378 -15.37 0.55 7.51
C THR A 378 -15.54 1.42 8.76
N PHE A 379 -15.32 0.87 9.95
CA PHE A 379 -15.31 1.64 11.19
C PHE A 379 -14.25 2.76 11.14
N CYS A 380 -13.01 2.44 10.77
CA CYS A 380 -11.96 3.44 10.63
C CYS A 380 -12.31 4.51 9.58
N ALA A 381 -12.80 4.10 8.41
CA ALA A 381 -13.23 5.02 7.36
C ALA A 381 -14.38 5.92 7.83
N ALA A 382 -15.39 5.35 8.49
CA ALA A 382 -16.52 6.11 9.00
C ALA A 382 -16.09 7.15 10.05
N CYS A 383 -15.17 6.81 10.96
CA CYS A 383 -14.60 7.76 11.92
C CYS A 383 -13.90 8.93 11.22
N ILE A 384 -13.06 8.65 10.23
CA ILE A 384 -12.33 9.66 9.46
C ILE A 384 -13.30 10.58 8.71
N PHE A 385 -14.23 10.02 7.94
CA PHE A 385 -15.15 10.82 7.11
C PHE A 385 -16.17 11.58 7.95
N THR A 386 -16.54 11.08 9.13
CA THR A 386 -17.48 11.73 10.04
C THR A 386 -16.81 12.77 10.94
N SER A 387 -15.48 12.75 11.06
CA SER A 387 -14.73 13.74 11.87
C SER A 387 -15.00 15.20 11.47
N GLY A 388 -15.42 15.43 10.22
CA GLY A 388 -15.65 16.77 9.67
C GLY A 388 -14.35 17.51 9.31
N SER A 389 -13.20 16.89 9.47
CA SER A 389 -11.90 17.44 9.12
C SER A 389 -11.59 17.22 7.65
N GLN A 390 -11.66 18.27 6.83
CA GLN A 390 -11.29 18.17 5.41
C GLN A 390 -9.85 17.67 5.24
N THR A 391 -8.94 18.12 6.08
CA THR A 391 -7.54 17.70 6.05
C THR A 391 -7.39 16.20 6.28
N LEU A 392 -8.06 15.65 7.32
CA LEU A 392 -8.02 14.22 7.60
C LEU A 392 -8.66 13.40 6.47
N VAL A 393 -9.83 13.80 6.01
CA VAL A 393 -10.56 13.11 4.93
C VAL A 393 -9.73 13.05 3.65
N VAL A 394 -9.10 14.16 3.28
CA VAL A 394 -8.34 14.23 2.03
C VAL A 394 -7.02 13.47 2.13
N SER A 395 -6.29 13.62 3.24
CA SER A 395 -4.99 12.97 3.40
C SER A 395 -5.12 11.45 3.63
N SER A 396 -6.22 10.96 4.19
CA SER A 396 -6.44 9.53 4.42
C SER A 396 -6.56 8.68 3.14
N VAL A 397 -6.69 9.30 1.96
CA VAL A 397 -6.71 8.58 0.67
C VAL A 397 -5.47 7.71 0.49
N VAL A 398 -4.33 8.10 1.05
CA VAL A 398 -3.10 7.28 1.05
C VAL A 398 -3.31 5.96 1.78
N CYS A 399 -3.92 6.00 2.97
CA CYS A 399 -4.20 4.78 3.73
C CYS A 399 -5.16 3.85 3.00
N PHE A 400 -6.15 4.40 2.29
CA PHE A 400 -7.08 3.60 1.48
C PHE A 400 -6.39 3.00 0.25
N LEU A 401 -5.43 3.72 -0.36
CA LEU A 401 -4.59 3.17 -1.42
C LEU A 401 -3.69 2.05 -0.88
N VAL A 402 -3.08 2.23 0.30
CA VAL A 402 -2.28 1.18 0.95
C VAL A 402 -3.15 -0.05 1.25
N ALA A 403 -4.38 0.14 1.73
CA ALA A 403 -5.32 -0.95 1.99
C ALA A 403 -5.65 -1.79 0.75
N SER A 404 -5.57 -1.18 -0.44
CA SER A 404 -5.82 -1.91 -1.69
C SER A 404 -4.70 -2.90 -2.07
N VAL A 405 -3.53 -2.79 -1.47
CA VAL A 405 -2.36 -3.63 -1.81
C VAL A 405 -1.64 -4.18 -0.57
N SER A 406 -2.28 -4.18 0.58
CA SER A 406 -1.67 -4.64 1.84
C SER A 406 -2.71 -5.29 2.75
N SER A 407 -2.25 -6.13 3.69
CA SER A 407 -3.08 -6.68 4.75
C SER A 407 -3.69 -5.58 5.64
N LEU A 408 -4.78 -5.89 6.35
CA LEU A 408 -5.43 -4.92 7.24
C LEU A 408 -4.49 -4.48 8.37
N THR A 409 -3.71 -5.40 8.91
CA THR A 409 -2.74 -5.11 9.97
C THR A 409 -1.63 -4.17 9.50
N ALA A 410 -1.10 -4.40 8.30
CA ALA A 410 -0.13 -3.49 7.70
C ALA A 410 -0.75 -2.11 7.41
N THR A 411 -1.99 -2.07 6.93
CA THR A 411 -2.72 -0.82 6.68
C THR A 411 -2.98 -0.04 7.96
N LEU A 412 -3.39 -0.71 9.05
CA LEU A 412 -3.62 -0.08 10.35
C LEU A 412 -2.34 0.50 10.93
N LEU A 413 -1.24 -0.27 10.92
CA LEU A 413 0.02 0.11 11.55
C LEU A 413 0.89 0.96 10.61
N SER A 414 1.61 0.33 9.69
CA SER A 414 2.56 1.00 8.79
C SER A 414 1.89 1.83 7.70
N GLY A 415 0.64 1.52 7.32
CA GLY A 415 -0.18 2.34 6.42
C GLY A 415 -0.76 3.58 7.08
N GLY A 416 -0.72 3.67 8.42
CA GLY A 416 -1.12 4.85 9.18
C GLY A 416 -2.63 5.01 9.41
N LEU A 417 -3.46 4.03 9.04
CA LEU A 417 -4.91 4.12 9.20
C LEU A 417 -5.31 4.27 10.69
N PHE A 418 -4.58 3.59 11.60
CA PHE A 418 -4.79 3.73 13.03
C PHE A 418 -4.45 5.13 13.54
N ILE A 419 -3.43 5.78 12.99
CA ILE A 419 -3.11 7.18 13.32
C ILE A 419 -4.25 8.10 12.90
N TYR A 420 -4.81 7.91 11.70
CA TYR A 420 -5.97 8.69 11.26
C TYR A 420 -7.20 8.45 12.13
N LEU A 421 -7.41 7.22 12.62
CA LEU A 421 -8.47 6.91 13.57
C LEU A 421 -8.27 7.72 14.88
N ILE A 422 -7.08 7.67 15.47
CA ILE A 422 -6.76 8.45 16.68
C ILE A 422 -6.95 9.95 16.43
N LEU A 423 -6.39 10.47 15.34
CA LEU A 423 -6.52 11.89 14.99
C LEU A 423 -7.98 12.30 14.76
N SER A 424 -8.82 11.42 14.21
CA SER A 424 -10.25 11.70 14.04
C SER A 424 -10.97 11.86 15.39
N LEU A 425 -10.56 11.10 16.39
CA LEU A 425 -11.10 11.18 17.76
C LEU A 425 -10.61 12.44 18.51
N LEU A 426 -9.35 12.82 18.30
CA LEU A 426 -8.72 13.96 18.98
C LEU A 426 -9.10 15.33 18.34
N LEU A 427 -9.18 15.38 17.01
CA LEU A 427 -9.44 16.60 16.24
C LEU A 427 -10.92 16.90 16.03
N GLY A 428 -11.81 16.26 16.78
CA GLY A 428 -13.26 16.38 16.63
C GLY A 428 -13.75 17.81 16.40
N ARG A 429 -14.88 17.91 15.74
CA ARG A 429 -15.64 19.05 15.14
C ARG A 429 -15.44 20.50 15.60
N SER A 430 -14.95 20.79 16.82
CA SER A 430 -14.96 22.15 17.37
C SER A 430 -13.81 23.06 16.94
N ASP A 431 -12.63 22.51 16.71
CA ASP A 431 -11.44 23.34 16.52
C ASP A 431 -11.22 23.83 15.09
N GLN A 432 -11.79 23.12 14.11
CA GLN A 432 -11.62 23.48 12.70
C GLN A 432 -12.50 24.62 12.23
N ALA A 433 -13.73 24.75 12.74
CA ALA A 433 -14.58 25.91 12.39
C ALA A 433 -13.95 27.22 12.88
N ALA A 434 -13.26 27.19 14.03
CA ALA A 434 -12.53 28.34 14.56
C ALA A 434 -11.24 28.66 13.77
N TRP A 435 -10.60 27.64 13.17
CA TRP A 435 -9.39 27.81 12.37
C TRP A 435 -9.68 28.37 10.97
N LEU A 436 -10.76 27.87 10.33
CA LEU A 436 -11.15 28.28 8.98
C LEU A 436 -11.81 29.67 8.98
N SER A 437 -12.59 30.02 10.00
CA SER A 437 -13.25 31.33 10.07
C SER A 437 -12.27 32.49 10.33
N LYS A 438 -11.17 32.27 11.07
CA LYS A 438 -10.14 33.30 11.32
C LYS A 438 -9.12 33.46 10.19
N GLY A 439 -9.01 32.47 9.29
CA GLY A 439 -8.08 32.54 8.13
C GLY A 439 -8.66 33.24 6.91
N LEU A 440 -9.99 33.41 6.83
CA LEU A 440 -10.67 34.06 5.70
C LEU A 440 -10.93 35.55 5.95
N SER A 441 -10.60 36.09 7.14
CA SER A 441 -10.84 37.49 7.52
C SER A 441 -9.54 38.33 7.52
N LYS A 442 -8.49 37.90 6.83
CA LYS A 442 -7.28 38.74 6.58
C LYS A 442 -6.88 38.72 5.11
#